data_df319343c9c3aee37773ddc4f86cebbb
#
_entry.id   df319343c9c3aee37773ddc4f86cebbb
#
_cell.length_a   1.000
_cell.length_b   1.000
_cell.length_c   1.000
_cell.angle_alpha   90.00
_cell.angle_beta   90.00
_cell.angle_gamma   90.00
#
_symmetry.space_group_name_H-M   'P 1'
#
loop_
_entity.id
_entity.type
_entity.pdbx_description
1 polymer ?
#
loop_
_entity_poly.entity_id
_entity_poly.type
_entity_poly.pdbx_seq_one_letter_code
_entity_poly.pdbx_strand_id
1 'polypeptide(L)'
;MPNTPPVPLGIVTKAGLIGMAVALYGLSASAQTARDIRGATPLVAIENEAPPKLIVDPPIPEQLALGRVFIQYRTENVRILPVFNKTALSVSPRVGHLHYKVDGQSWPIVDTSGETLVLVGLPPGPHKVLIELADPTHKVIASETVRFALP
;
A
#
# COMPACT_ATOMS: atom_id res chain seq x y z
N MET A 1 49.82 80.19 30.65
CA MET A 1 48.94 79.45 29.74
C MET A 1 49.38 78.01 29.72
N PRO A 2 48.70 77.11 30.40
CA PRO A 2 49.08 75.71 30.37
C PRO A 2 48.37 74.96 29.22
N ASN A 3 49.16 74.21 28.53
CA ASN A 3 48.85 73.40 27.36
C ASN A 3 48.25 72.08 27.85
N THR A 4 47.02 71.82 27.51
CA THR A 4 46.35 70.51 27.77
C THR A 4 46.58 69.58 26.61
N PRO A 5 47.08 68.36 26.86
CA PRO A 5 47.21 67.37 25.77
C PRO A 5 45.85 66.68 25.44
N PRO A 6 45.67 66.26 24.22
CA PRO A 6 44.42 65.60 23.79
C PRO A 6 44.30 64.18 24.34
N VAL A 7 43.06 63.83 24.70
CA VAL A 7 42.67 62.50 25.15
C VAL A 7 42.62 61.51 23.98
N PRO A 8 43.22 60.35 24.08
CA PRO A 8 43.11 59.33 23.01
C PRO A 8 41.70 58.72 22.93
N LEU A 9 41.19 58.69 21.70
CA LEU A 9 39.91 58.09 21.34
C LEU A 9 39.98 56.59 21.51
N GLY A 10 39.14 56.07 22.44
CA GLY A 10 39.06 54.65 22.72
C GLY A 10 38.54 53.84 21.52
N ILE A 11 39.28 52.81 21.18
CA ILE A 11 38.92 51.84 20.15
C ILE A 11 37.78 50.98 20.69
N VAL A 12 36.57 51.14 20.17
CA VAL A 12 35.43 50.25 20.48
C VAL A 12 35.61 48.99 19.61
N THR A 13 36.07 47.93 20.25
CA THR A 13 36.09 46.58 19.68
C THR A 13 34.65 46.07 19.58
N LYS A 14 34.12 46.00 18.34
CA LYS A 14 32.89 45.28 18.05
C LYS A 14 33.11 43.78 18.31
N ALA A 15 32.56 43.24 19.39
CA ALA A 15 32.45 41.82 19.56
C ALA A 15 31.50 41.26 18.49
N GLY A 16 32.04 40.54 17.53
CA GLY A 16 31.25 39.85 16.53
C GLY A 16 30.52 38.66 17.18
N LEU A 17 29.19 38.72 17.21
CA LEU A 17 28.38 37.54 17.45
C LEU A 17 28.53 36.59 16.24
N ILE A 18 29.27 35.50 16.40
CA ILE A 18 29.27 34.38 15.49
C ILE A 18 27.96 33.62 15.75
N GLY A 19 26.95 33.93 14.96
CA GLY A 19 25.71 33.16 14.92
C GLY A 19 25.99 31.78 14.32
N MET A 20 26.02 30.75 15.15
CA MET A 20 26.11 29.36 14.74
C MET A 20 24.75 28.95 14.16
N ALA A 21 24.62 29.05 12.82
CA ALA A 21 23.46 28.50 12.12
C ALA A 21 23.54 26.98 12.16
N VAL A 22 22.80 26.37 13.09
CA VAL A 22 22.56 24.93 13.08
C VAL A 22 21.63 24.63 11.92
N ALA A 23 22.19 24.19 10.80
CA ALA A 23 21.41 23.65 9.71
C ALA A 23 20.79 22.33 10.17
N LEU A 24 19.52 22.35 10.52
CA LEU A 24 18.69 21.17 10.70
C LEU A 24 18.50 20.49 9.33
N TYR A 25 19.41 19.62 8.97
CA TYR A 25 19.16 18.69 7.90
C TYR A 25 18.06 17.73 8.35
N GLY A 26 16.84 18.02 7.92
CA GLY A 26 15.72 17.10 8.11
C GLY A 26 16.05 15.79 7.40
N LEU A 27 16.37 14.76 8.15
CA LEU A 27 16.43 13.40 7.66
C LEU A 27 15.00 13.02 7.27
N SER A 28 14.69 13.17 5.98
CA SER A 28 13.46 12.62 5.42
C SER A 28 13.58 11.09 5.50
N ALA A 29 13.04 10.51 6.57
CA ALA A 29 12.87 9.07 6.65
C ALA A 29 11.83 8.70 5.59
N SER A 30 12.29 8.16 4.46
CA SER A 30 11.42 7.55 3.48
C SER A 30 10.79 6.32 4.14
N ALA A 31 9.47 6.35 4.36
CA ALA A 31 8.75 5.17 4.80
C ALA A 31 8.81 4.14 3.67
N GLN A 32 9.57 3.06 3.87
CA GLN A 32 9.58 1.93 2.95
C GLN A 32 8.30 1.13 3.13
N THR A 33 7.66 0.78 2.02
CA THR A 33 6.51 -0.10 2.05
C THR A 33 6.96 -1.54 2.37
N ALA A 34 6.05 -2.36 2.90
CA ALA A 34 6.34 -3.79 3.11
C ALA A 34 6.76 -4.50 1.80
N ARG A 35 6.33 -3.98 0.66
CA ARG A 35 6.72 -4.46 -0.67
C ARG A 35 8.18 -4.12 -0.98
N ASP A 36 8.64 -2.92 -0.66
CA ASP A 36 10.04 -2.50 -0.87
C ASP A 36 10.99 -3.32 -0.02
N ILE A 37 10.59 -3.63 1.22
CA ILE A 37 11.40 -4.44 2.15
C ILE A 37 11.51 -5.90 1.68
N ARG A 38 10.41 -6.49 1.17
CA ARG A 38 10.42 -7.89 0.71
C ARG A 38 11.19 -8.11 -0.58
N GLY A 39 11.39 -7.03 -1.37
CA GLY A 39 11.99 -7.12 -2.69
C GLY A 39 11.11 -7.87 -3.70
N ALA A 40 11.51 -7.83 -4.95
CA ALA A 40 10.90 -8.66 -5.99
C ALA A 40 11.45 -10.08 -5.91
N THR A 41 10.60 -11.07 -5.64
CA THR A 41 10.99 -12.47 -5.83
C THR A 41 11.23 -12.71 -7.32
N PRO A 42 12.35 -13.29 -7.71
CA PRO A 42 12.61 -13.63 -9.10
C PRO A 42 11.47 -14.48 -9.67
N LEU A 43 11.00 -14.15 -10.87
CA LEU A 43 10.05 -14.97 -11.63
C LEU A 43 10.86 -15.95 -12.48
N VAL A 44 10.68 -17.24 -12.21
CA VAL A 44 11.32 -18.34 -12.96
C VAL A 44 10.25 -19.15 -13.68
N ALA A 45 10.64 -20.02 -14.61
CA ALA A 45 9.70 -20.89 -15.29
C ALA A 45 8.98 -21.82 -14.31
N ILE A 46 7.69 -22.08 -14.56
CA ILE A 46 6.87 -22.98 -13.74
C ILE A 46 7.33 -24.42 -13.93
N GLU A 47 7.62 -25.07 -12.82
CA GLU A 47 7.85 -26.51 -12.76
C GLU A 47 7.05 -27.08 -11.58
N ASN A 48 6.00 -27.84 -11.87
CA ASN A 48 5.23 -28.62 -10.88
C ASN A 48 4.64 -27.84 -9.69
N GLU A 49 4.17 -26.63 -9.92
CA GLU A 49 3.46 -25.88 -8.87
C GLU A 49 2.11 -26.50 -8.53
N ALA A 50 1.80 -26.53 -7.24
CA ALA A 50 0.48 -26.92 -6.75
C ALA A 50 -0.63 -26.01 -7.32
N PRO A 51 -1.90 -26.47 -7.34
CA PRO A 51 -3.01 -25.64 -7.81
C PRO A 51 -3.14 -24.32 -7.04
N PRO A 52 -3.53 -23.24 -7.73
CA PRO A 52 -3.78 -21.96 -7.07
C PRO A 52 -5.02 -22.04 -6.16
N LYS A 53 -4.99 -21.30 -5.04
CA LYS A 53 -6.15 -21.19 -4.15
C LYS A 53 -6.38 -19.72 -3.79
N LEU A 54 -7.65 -19.40 -3.62
CA LEU A 54 -8.13 -18.17 -3.00
C LEU A 54 -8.78 -18.52 -1.68
N ILE A 55 -8.40 -17.84 -0.61
CA ILE A 55 -8.96 -18.00 0.73
C ILE A 55 -9.41 -16.61 1.16
N VAL A 56 -10.68 -16.47 1.49
CA VAL A 56 -11.29 -15.21 1.88
C VAL A 56 -11.88 -15.35 3.27
N ASP A 57 -11.50 -14.46 4.16
CA ASP A 57 -12.02 -14.43 5.51
C ASP A 57 -13.35 -13.65 5.57
N PRO A 58 -14.25 -13.93 6.52
CA PRO A 58 -15.43 -13.11 6.76
C PRO A 58 -15.04 -11.64 7.02
N PRO A 59 -15.90 -10.67 6.68
CA PRO A 59 -15.64 -9.27 7.01
C PRO A 59 -15.49 -9.06 8.51
N ILE A 60 -14.63 -8.12 8.90
CA ILE A 60 -14.36 -7.81 10.30
C ILE A 60 -15.61 -7.21 10.97
N PRO A 61 -16.21 -7.87 11.98
CA PRO A 61 -17.51 -7.48 12.54
C PRO A 61 -17.54 -6.07 13.13
N GLU A 62 -16.45 -5.66 13.79
CA GLU A 62 -16.32 -4.33 14.41
C GLU A 62 -16.33 -3.22 13.36
N GLN A 63 -15.87 -3.49 12.16
CA GLN A 63 -15.88 -2.54 11.06
C GLN A 63 -17.25 -2.50 10.39
N LEU A 64 -17.93 -3.65 10.26
CA LEU A 64 -19.31 -3.70 9.75
C LEU A 64 -20.24 -2.84 10.62
N ALA A 65 -20.11 -2.92 11.94
CA ALA A 65 -20.90 -2.12 12.88
C ALA A 65 -20.71 -0.60 12.69
N LEU A 66 -19.62 -0.18 12.04
CA LEU A 66 -19.31 1.20 11.69
C LEU A 66 -19.61 1.54 10.22
N GLY A 67 -20.33 0.68 9.50
CA GLY A 67 -20.66 0.87 8.09
C GLY A 67 -19.44 0.75 7.15
N ARG A 68 -18.39 0.07 7.58
CA ARG A 68 -17.17 -0.16 6.81
C ARG A 68 -16.93 -1.64 6.62
N VAL A 69 -16.56 -2.06 5.41
CA VAL A 69 -16.34 -3.47 5.08
C VAL A 69 -14.86 -3.70 4.84
N PHE A 70 -14.26 -4.55 5.66
CA PHE A 70 -12.87 -4.97 5.54
C PHE A 70 -12.86 -6.47 5.31
N ILE A 71 -12.43 -6.90 4.12
CA ILE A 71 -12.36 -8.31 3.73
C ILE A 71 -10.89 -8.67 3.54
N GLN A 72 -10.39 -9.52 4.42
CA GLN A 72 -9.05 -10.08 4.30
C GLN A 72 -9.08 -11.29 3.39
N TYR A 73 -8.02 -11.44 2.60
CA TYR A 73 -7.84 -12.60 1.74
C TYR A 73 -6.36 -12.98 1.66
N ARG A 74 -6.14 -14.20 1.24
CA ARG A 74 -4.81 -14.70 0.91
C ARG A 74 -4.89 -15.66 -0.27
N THR A 75 -3.80 -15.77 -0.99
CA THR A 75 -3.67 -16.72 -2.09
C THR A 75 -2.55 -17.71 -1.79
N GLU A 76 -2.76 -18.98 -2.18
CA GLU A 76 -1.72 -19.98 -2.19
C GLU A 76 -1.33 -20.29 -3.64
N ASN A 77 -0.03 -20.46 -3.89
CA ASN A 77 0.54 -20.81 -5.21
C ASN A 77 0.26 -19.77 -6.32
N VAL A 78 -0.10 -18.54 -5.94
CA VAL A 78 -0.24 -17.37 -6.82
C VAL A 78 0.21 -16.13 -6.09
N ARG A 79 0.97 -15.27 -6.74
CA ARG A 79 1.31 -13.93 -6.25
C ARG A 79 0.41 -12.89 -6.90
N ILE A 80 -0.15 -12.01 -6.10
CA ILE A 80 -0.92 -10.87 -6.59
C ILE A 80 0.06 -9.80 -7.09
N LEU A 81 0.05 -9.53 -8.38
CA LEU A 81 0.92 -8.55 -9.05
C LEU A 81 0.20 -7.87 -10.20
N PRO A 82 0.54 -6.61 -10.54
CA PRO A 82 -0.03 -5.87 -11.67
C PRO A 82 0.58 -6.30 -13.01
N VAL A 83 0.44 -7.56 -13.35
CA VAL A 83 0.98 -8.15 -14.60
C VAL A 83 -0.14 -8.69 -15.44
N PHE A 84 -0.28 -8.18 -16.67
CA PHE A 84 -1.42 -8.42 -17.57
C PHE A 84 -0.94 -8.82 -18.97
N ASN A 85 -0.32 -9.98 -19.11
CA ASN A 85 0.10 -10.49 -20.41
C ASN A 85 0.23 -12.01 -20.45
N LYS A 86 0.18 -12.59 -21.64
CA LYS A 86 0.24 -14.04 -21.86
C LYS A 86 1.59 -14.66 -21.49
N THR A 87 2.69 -13.92 -21.59
CA THR A 87 4.03 -14.44 -21.26
C THR A 87 4.18 -14.70 -19.77
N ALA A 88 3.41 -13.99 -18.93
CA ALA A 88 3.39 -14.22 -17.50
C ALA A 88 2.67 -15.52 -17.07
N LEU A 89 1.99 -16.21 -17.97
CA LEU A 89 1.41 -17.52 -17.69
C LEU A 89 2.45 -18.62 -17.49
N SER A 90 3.69 -18.41 -17.93
CA SER A 90 4.78 -19.40 -17.88
C SER A 90 5.83 -19.09 -16.82
N VAL A 91 5.53 -18.24 -15.84
CA VAL A 91 6.48 -17.90 -14.77
C VAL A 91 6.09 -18.55 -13.43
N SER A 92 7.10 -18.79 -12.58
CA SER A 92 6.93 -19.31 -11.23
C SER A 92 7.62 -18.39 -10.20
N PRO A 93 7.00 -18.14 -9.05
CA PRO A 93 5.64 -18.54 -8.69
C PRO A 93 4.61 -17.88 -9.60
N ARG A 94 3.47 -18.55 -9.83
CA ARG A 94 2.37 -18.00 -10.64
C ARG A 94 2.02 -16.61 -10.19
N VAL A 95 1.65 -15.77 -11.15
CA VAL A 95 1.16 -14.41 -10.89
C VAL A 95 -0.30 -14.29 -11.29
N GLY A 96 -1.00 -13.38 -10.64
CA GLY A 96 -2.42 -13.12 -10.89
C GLY A 96 -2.85 -11.83 -10.22
N HIS A 97 -4.13 -11.55 -10.30
CA HIS A 97 -4.76 -10.39 -9.67
C HIS A 97 -6.18 -10.76 -9.24
N LEU A 98 -6.80 -9.91 -8.43
CA LEU A 98 -8.20 -10.10 -8.08
C LEU A 98 -9.11 -9.25 -8.97
N HIS A 99 -10.29 -9.82 -9.23
CA HIS A 99 -11.48 -9.08 -9.62
C HIS A 99 -12.47 -9.16 -8.46
N TYR A 100 -13.16 -8.06 -8.15
CA TYR A 100 -14.29 -8.13 -7.24
C TYR A 100 -15.47 -7.30 -7.71
N LYS A 101 -16.68 -7.76 -7.38
CA LYS A 101 -17.95 -7.13 -7.72
C LYS A 101 -18.79 -7.01 -6.48
N VAL A 102 -19.33 -5.84 -6.22
CA VAL A 102 -20.28 -5.60 -5.13
C VAL A 102 -21.68 -5.64 -5.69
N ASP A 103 -22.57 -6.41 -5.06
CA ASP A 103 -24.02 -6.52 -5.37
C ASP A 103 -24.35 -6.80 -6.84
N GLY A 104 -23.45 -7.47 -7.53
CA GLY A 104 -23.67 -7.84 -8.94
C GLY A 104 -23.42 -6.72 -9.93
N GLN A 105 -22.56 -5.75 -9.59
CA GLN A 105 -22.10 -4.72 -10.53
C GLN A 105 -21.67 -5.34 -11.86
N SER A 106 -21.94 -4.62 -12.96
CA SER A 106 -21.57 -5.08 -14.31
C SER A 106 -20.07 -5.15 -14.52
N TRP A 107 -19.32 -4.25 -13.89
CA TRP A 107 -17.86 -4.15 -14.03
C TRP A 107 -17.15 -4.69 -12.81
N PRO A 108 -16.16 -5.55 -12.98
CA PRO A 108 -15.28 -5.91 -11.89
C PRO A 108 -14.33 -4.75 -11.56
N ILE A 109 -14.05 -4.59 -10.28
CA ILE A 109 -12.90 -3.80 -9.85
C ILE A 109 -11.69 -4.72 -9.85
N VAL A 110 -10.58 -4.26 -10.43
CA VAL A 110 -9.33 -5.02 -10.46
C VAL A 110 -8.45 -4.59 -9.30
N ASP A 111 -8.07 -5.54 -8.45
CA ASP A 111 -7.12 -5.30 -7.37
C ASP A 111 -5.82 -6.09 -7.61
N THR A 112 -4.72 -5.38 -7.52
CA THR A 112 -3.36 -5.93 -7.67
C THR A 112 -2.49 -5.66 -6.46
N SER A 113 -3.09 -5.14 -5.39
CA SER A 113 -2.36 -4.71 -4.20
C SER A 113 -1.86 -5.88 -3.36
N GLY A 114 -2.64 -6.95 -3.29
CA GLY A 114 -2.42 -8.04 -2.35
C GLY A 114 -2.77 -7.66 -0.90
N GLU A 115 -3.53 -6.58 -0.71
CA GLU A 115 -3.91 -6.05 0.60
C GLU A 115 -5.39 -6.30 0.92
N THR A 116 -5.83 -5.97 2.13
CA THR A 116 -7.24 -6.06 2.55
C THR A 116 -8.14 -5.23 1.64
N LEU A 117 -9.23 -5.80 1.15
CA LEU A 117 -10.25 -5.06 0.43
C LEU A 117 -11.03 -4.19 1.42
N VAL A 118 -11.09 -2.89 1.14
CA VAL A 118 -11.81 -1.91 1.96
C VAL A 118 -12.94 -1.29 1.13
N LEU A 119 -14.19 -1.51 1.57
CA LEU A 119 -15.37 -0.93 0.94
C LEU A 119 -16.03 0.04 1.93
N VAL A 120 -16.33 1.23 1.45
CA VAL A 120 -17.01 2.28 2.22
C VAL A 120 -18.15 2.87 1.42
N GLY A 121 -19.13 3.46 2.10
CA GLY A 121 -20.24 4.16 1.43
C GLY A 121 -21.31 3.23 0.86
N LEU A 122 -21.33 1.96 1.24
CA LEU A 122 -22.46 1.08 0.95
C LEU A 122 -23.66 1.48 1.83
N PRO A 123 -24.90 1.42 1.32
CA PRO A 123 -26.10 1.72 2.10
C PRO A 123 -26.32 0.66 3.20
N PRO A 124 -27.15 0.94 4.21
CA PRO A 124 -27.59 -0.11 5.15
C PRO A 124 -28.32 -1.24 4.43
N GLY A 125 -28.15 -2.47 4.92
CA GLY A 125 -28.84 -3.64 4.39
C GLY A 125 -27.91 -4.78 3.98
N PRO A 126 -28.46 -5.82 3.31
CA PRO A 126 -27.71 -7.01 2.89
C PRO A 126 -26.89 -6.73 1.64
N HIS A 127 -25.65 -7.19 1.65
CA HIS A 127 -24.69 -7.07 0.56
C HIS A 127 -24.00 -8.39 0.24
N LYS A 128 -23.47 -8.48 -0.97
CA LYS A 128 -22.60 -9.57 -1.41
C LYS A 128 -21.42 -9.04 -2.20
N VAL A 129 -20.25 -9.61 -1.98
CA VAL A 129 -19.05 -9.35 -2.77
C VAL A 129 -18.59 -10.65 -3.38
N LEU A 130 -18.59 -10.71 -4.71
CA LEU A 130 -17.93 -11.78 -5.45
C LEU A 130 -16.47 -11.40 -5.62
N ILE A 131 -15.56 -12.28 -5.21
CA ILE A 131 -14.11 -12.10 -5.31
C ILE A 131 -13.57 -13.23 -6.19
N GLU A 132 -12.88 -12.88 -7.25
CA GLU A 132 -12.36 -13.79 -8.26
C GLU A 132 -10.85 -13.63 -8.38
N LEU A 133 -10.11 -14.71 -8.20
CA LEU A 133 -8.69 -14.77 -8.53
C LEU A 133 -8.56 -15.02 -10.03
N ALA A 134 -7.88 -14.15 -10.73
CA ALA A 134 -7.67 -14.23 -12.16
C ALA A 134 -6.19 -14.36 -12.52
N ASP A 135 -5.91 -15.05 -13.61
CA ASP A 135 -4.58 -15.12 -14.21
C ASP A 135 -4.22 -13.82 -14.97
N PRO A 136 -2.98 -13.67 -15.48
CA PRO A 136 -2.57 -12.47 -16.21
C PRO A 136 -3.36 -12.17 -17.50
N THR A 137 -4.22 -13.08 -17.95
CA THR A 137 -5.10 -12.88 -19.11
C THR A 137 -6.55 -12.62 -18.73
N HIS A 138 -6.82 -12.36 -17.45
CA HIS A 138 -8.15 -12.19 -16.86
C HIS A 138 -9.03 -13.45 -16.83
N LYS A 139 -8.45 -14.61 -17.04
CA LYS A 139 -9.17 -15.87 -16.89
C LYS A 139 -9.30 -16.17 -15.40
N VAL A 140 -10.54 -16.32 -14.93
CA VAL A 140 -10.84 -16.67 -13.52
C VAL A 140 -10.37 -18.10 -13.24
N ILE A 141 -9.63 -18.28 -12.14
CA ILE A 141 -9.05 -19.55 -11.70
C ILE A 141 -9.60 -20.01 -10.35
N ALA A 142 -10.13 -19.09 -9.54
CA ALA A 142 -10.85 -19.40 -8.30
C ALA A 142 -11.80 -18.26 -7.97
N SER A 143 -12.89 -18.54 -7.23
CA SER A 143 -13.84 -17.51 -6.81
C SER A 143 -14.45 -17.82 -5.46
N GLU A 144 -14.74 -16.77 -4.68
CA GLU A 144 -15.44 -16.83 -3.40
C GLU A 144 -16.50 -15.74 -3.33
N THR A 145 -17.57 -15.97 -2.60
CA THR A 145 -18.62 -14.97 -2.37
C THR A 145 -18.81 -14.73 -0.88
N VAL A 146 -18.58 -13.51 -0.48
CA VAL A 146 -18.82 -13.04 0.90
C VAL A 146 -20.16 -12.35 0.97
N ARG A 147 -20.94 -12.64 2.02
CA ARG A 147 -22.25 -12.01 2.31
C ARG A 147 -22.21 -11.40 3.70
N PHE A 148 -22.76 -10.21 3.82
CA PHE A 148 -22.84 -9.46 5.08
C PHE A 148 -24.03 -8.52 5.08
N ALA A 149 -24.31 -7.89 6.21
CA ALA A 149 -25.29 -6.80 6.31
C ALA A 149 -24.65 -5.61 7.03
N LEU A 150 -24.96 -4.42 6.56
CA LEU A 150 -24.62 -3.18 7.24
C LEU A 150 -25.83 -2.67 8.05
N PRO A 151 -25.60 -2.02 9.22
CA PRO A 151 -26.65 -1.46 10.07
C PRO A 151 -27.40 -0.31 9.41
#